data_27af5048062cac75330d0e26de9cc168
#
_entry.id   27af5048062cac75330d0e26de9cc168
#
_cell.length_a   1.000
_cell.length_b   1.000
_cell.length_c   1.000
_cell.angle_alpha   90.00
_cell.angle_beta   90.00
_cell.angle_gamma   90.00
#
_symmetry.space_group_name_H-M   'P 1'
#
loop_
_entity.id
_entity.type
_entity.pdbx_description
1 polymer ?
#
loop_
_entity_poly.entity_id
_entity_poly.type
_entity_poly.pdbx_seq_one_letter_code
_entity_poly.pdbx_strand_id
1 'polypeptide(L)'
;MTLRRFGIAAALLSLVGQSAHAQTAPAVGPGAVSPPAAAAPQFQATPGSGLNFPAPPPVPMPAMVPDSASLSLSAVFTADQRPIRSGLVWRIFAESGVEGRPRLVAKSTAAAPVISLAPGTYTVHAAYGFASASRRVTLSGGGSSERLAINGGALKLSGAIGDLPISPNRLTFSIFLPVGNDSEGRTVMSNVKAGDVIRLPEGNYHIVSTYGESNAIMRVDLKVDPGRLTEATVNHRAATVTLKLVAAPGGEAFAGTAFSVLTPGGDVIREAIGAFPTVTLAEGEYTVIARHDGRVYTREFKVESGLDRDIEVFAKDS
;
A
#
# COMPACT_ATOMS: atom_id res chain seq x y z
N MET A 1 -31.41 -23.67 36.97
CA MET A 1 -32.58 -24.33 36.39
C MET A 1 -33.20 -23.40 35.39
N THR A 2 -33.10 -23.65 34.20
CA THR A 2 -33.84 -23.67 32.97
C THR A 2 -33.02 -23.21 31.74
N LEU A 3 -32.56 -24.21 30.99
CA LEU A 3 -31.99 -24.11 29.65
C LEU A 3 -33.11 -23.70 28.66
N ARG A 4 -32.83 -22.79 27.77
CA ARG A 4 -33.55 -22.67 26.49
C ARG A 4 -32.55 -22.69 25.32
N ARG A 5 -32.59 -23.80 24.60
CA ARG A 5 -32.04 -24.02 23.26
C ARG A 5 -33.00 -23.45 22.22
N PHE A 6 -32.50 -22.76 21.22
CA PHE A 6 -33.10 -22.56 19.88
C PHE A 6 -31.94 -22.69 18.92
N GLY A 7 -31.87 -23.54 17.97
CA GLY A 7 -32.77 -24.00 16.96
C GLY A 7 -32.16 -23.53 15.63
N ILE A 8 -31.30 -24.41 15.02
CA ILE A 8 -30.64 -24.22 13.69
C ILE A 8 -31.71 -24.47 12.63
N ALA A 9 -31.90 -23.54 11.70
CA ALA A 9 -32.60 -23.78 10.45
C ALA A 9 -31.62 -23.67 9.28
N ALA A 10 -31.28 -24.82 8.71
CA ALA A 10 -30.57 -24.95 7.45
C ALA A 10 -31.56 -24.82 6.29
N ALA A 11 -31.36 -23.89 5.38
CA ALA A 11 -32.09 -23.84 4.10
C ALA A 11 -31.17 -24.38 3.00
N LEU A 12 -31.50 -25.56 2.51
CA LEU A 12 -30.99 -26.15 1.27
C LEU A 12 -31.68 -25.47 0.09
N LEU A 13 -30.91 -24.88 -0.81
CA LEU A 13 -31.39 -24.46 -2.12
C LEU A 13 -30.68 -25.32 -3.18
N SER A 14 -31.51 -26.19 -3.80
CA SER A 14 -31.16 -27.05 -4.94
C SER A 14 -31.04 -26.19 -6.21
N LEU A 15 -29.93 -26.31 -6.93
CA LEU A 15 -29.77 -25.75 -8.27
C LEU A 15 -29.79 -26.88 -9.29
N VAL A 16 -30.79 -26.81 -10.16
CA VAL A 16 -31.05 -27.72 -11.29
C VAL A 16 -30.00 -27.52 -12.37
N GLY A 17 -29.44 -28.63 -12.82
CA GLY A 17 -28.48 -28.67 -13.93
C GLY A 17 -29.20 -28.48 -15.28
N GLN A 18 -28.54 -27.73 -16.16
CA GLN A 18 -28.86 -27.76 -17.60
C GLN A 18 -27.64 -28.31 -18.36
N SER A 19 -27.89 -29.46 -18.99
CA SER A 19 -27.00 -30.14 -19.91
C SER A 19 -27.02 -29.43 -21.25
N ALA A 20 -25.87 -28.99 -21.76
CA ALA A 20 -25.72 -28.53 -23.13
C ALA A 20 -25.25 -29.70 -24.02
N HIS A 21 -26.03 -29.93 -25.06
CA HIS A 21 -25.82 -30.97 -26.07
C HIS A 21 -24.58 -30.64 -26.94
N ALA A 22 -23.73 -31.62 -27.08
CA ALA A 22 -22.69 -31.66 -28.12
C ALA A 22 -23.34 -32.04 -29.48
N GLN A 23 -23.24 -31.16 -30.45
CA GLN A 23 -23.57 -31.49 -31.85
C GLN A 23 -22.30 -32.01 -32.56
N THR A 24 -22.36 -33.24 -32.97
CA THR A 24 -21.48 -33.92 -33.91
C THR A 24 -21.69 -33.39 -35.32
N ALA A 25 -20.63 -32.93 -35.98
CA ALA A 25 -20.60 -32.64 -37.41
C ALA A 25 -20.20 -33.91 -38.20
N PRO A 26 -20.75 -34.16 -39.40
CA PRO A 26 -20.43 -35.32 -40.16
C PRO A 26 -19.14 -35.20 -41.01
N ALA A 27 -18.44 -36.30 -41.09
CA ALA A 27 -17.28 -36.48 -41.94
C ALA A 27 -17.69 -36.60 -43.43
N VAL A 28 -17.04 -35.86 -44.29
CA VAL A 28 -16.98 -36.13 -45.73
C VAL A 28 -15.54 -36.20 -46.16
N GLY A 29 -15.05 -37.39 -46.51
CA GLY A 29 -13.90 -37.60 -47.37
C GLY A 29 -14.37 -37.95 -48.78
N PRO A 30 -13.52 -38.43 -49.71
CA PRO A 30 -12.18 -38.06 -50.05
C PRO A 30 -12.05 -37.62 -51.50
N GLY A 31 -11.01 -36.93 -51.87
CA GLY A 31 -10.72 -36.63 -53.27
C GLY A 31 -9.28 -36.15 -53.44
N ALA A 32 -8.35 -37.06 -53.32
CA ALA A 32 -6.95 -36.83 -53.68
C ALA A 32 -6.80 -36.99 -55.19
N VAL A 33 -6.51 -35.94 -55.90
CA VAL A 33 -6.01 -36.01 -57.27
C VAL A 33 -4.58 -35.49 -57.23
N SER A 34 -3.63 -36.42 -57.40
CA SER A 34 -2.20 -36.10 -57.58
C SER A 34 -1.95 -35.58 -59.00
N PRO A 35 -1.17 -34.54 -59.21
CA PRO A 35 -0.67 -34.17 -60.54
C PRO A 35 0.47 -35.11 -60.94
N PRO A 36 0.67 -35.38 -62.27
CA PRO A 36 1.67 -36.35 -62.77
C PRO A 36 3.09 -35.77 -62.60
N ALA A 37 4.00 -36.65 -62.23
CA ALA A 37 5.42 -36.37 -62.13
C ALA A 37 6.01 -36.05 -63.50
N ALA A 38 6.57 -34.84 -63.62
CA ALA A 38 7.41 -34.49 -64.78
C ALA A 38 8.77 -35.22 -64.66
N ALA A 39 9.10 -36.00 -65.70
CA ALA A 39 10.35 -36.69 -65.78
C ALA A 39 11.54 -35.71 -65.90
N ALA A 40 12.49 -35.80 -65.00
CA ALA A 40 13.76 -35.10 -65.06
C ALA A 40 14.69 -35.77 -66.13
N PRO A 41 15.40 -34.96 -66.90
CA PRO A 41 16.38 -35.52 -67.87
C PRO A 41 17.57 -36.14 -67.14
N GLN A 42 17.86 -37.35 -67.40
CA GLN A 42 19.08 -38.06 -66.97
C GLN A 42 20.28 -37.55 -67.75
N PHE A 43 21.18 -36.81 -67.13
CA PHE A 43 22.52 -36.60 -67.70
C PHE A 43 23.43 -37.73 -67.33
N GLN A 44 23.91 -38.49 -68.33
CA GLN A 44 24.99 -39.46 -68.17
C GLN A 44 26.30 -38.70 -67.96
N ALA A 45 26.90 -38.84 -66.79
CA ALA A 45 28.22 -38.32 -66.51
C ALA A 45 29.29 -39.27 -67.08
N THR A 46 30.09 -38.78 -67.95
CA THR A 46 31.36 -39.41 -68.38
C THR A 46 32.40 -39.31 -67.25
N PRO A 47 33.19 -40.34 -66.98
CA PRO A 47 34.23 -40.29 -65.98
C PRO A 47 35.40 -39.44 -66.46
N GLY A 48 35.49 -38.22 -66.02
CA GLY A 48 36.64 -37.30 -66.19
C GLY A 48 37.54 -37.35 -64.97
N SER A 49 38.81 -37.48 -65.17
CA SER A 49 39.90 -37.64 -64.24
C SER A 49 39.85 -36.55 -63.10
N GLY A 50 39.78 -37.03 -61.87
CA GLY A 50 39.73 -36.16 -60.68
C GLY A 50 41.03 -35.43 -60.46
N LEU A 51 40.90 -34.10 -60.44
CA LEU A 51 41.82 -33.23 -59.67
C LEU A 51 41.25 -33.14 -58.26
N ASN A 52 41.92 -33.83 -57.32
CA ASN A 52 41.56 -33.81 -55.91
C ASN A 52 42.05 -32.50 -55.26
N PHE A 53 41.22 -31.50 -55.23
CA PHE A 53 41.49 -30.29 -54.47
C PHE A 53 41.19 -30.58 -52.99
N PRO A 54 42.11 -30.31 -52.02
CA PRO A 54 41.80 -30.44 -50.62
C PRO A 54 40.67 -29.46 -50.31
N ALA A 55 39.66 -29.95 -49.57
CA ALA A 55 38.55 -29.10 -49.10
C ALA A 55 39.13 -27.95 -48.26
N PRO A 56 38.68 -26.71 -48.48
CA PRO A 56 39.09 -25.60 -47.63
C PRO A 56 38.69 -25.89 -46.19
N PRO A 57 39.55 -25.53 -45.20
CA PRO A 57 39.22 -25.74 -43.81
C PRO A 57 37.89 -25.01 -43.48
N PRO A 58 37.05 -25.62 -42.61
CA PRO A 58 35.79 -24.97 -42.23
C PRO A 58 36.09 -23.59 -41.61
N VAL A 59 35.57 -22.53 -42.25
CA VAL A 59 35.65 -21.17 -41.70
C VAL A 59 34.83 -21.20 -40.44
N PRO A 60 35.40 -20.88 -39.26
CA PRO A 60 34.61 -20.79 -38.05
C PRO A 60 33.55 -19.71 -38.24
N MET A 61 32.28 -20.13 -38.28
CA MET A 61 31.17 -19.20 -38.28
C MET A 61 31.24 -18.36 -36.99
N PRO A 62 31.23 -17.02 -37.09
CA PRO A 62 31.18 -16.21 -35.89
C PRO A 62 29.96 -16.62 -35.07
N ALA A 63 30.16 -17.00 -33.82
CA ALA A 63 29.08 -17.28 -32.91
C ALA A 63 28.16 -16.04 -32.89
N MET A 64 26.94 -16.17 -33.37
CA MET A 64 25.93 -15.09 -33.26
C MET A 64 25.67 -14.88 -31.79
N VAL A 65 26.24 -13.80 -31.22
CA VAL A 65 25.87 -13.32 -29.90
C VAL A 65 24.44 -12.85 -30.03
N PRO A 66 23.49 -13.40 -29.27
CA PRO A 66 22.12 -12.96 -29.39
C PRO A 66 22.04 -11.47 -29.02
N ASP A 67 21.39 -10.65 -29.85
CA ASP A 67 21.23 -9.21 -29.67
C ASP A 67 20.46 -8.85 -28.40
N SER A 68 19.85 -9.83 -27.73
CA SER A 68 19.10 -9.64 -26.49
C SER A 68 19.20 -10.86 -25.57
N ALA A 69 19.23 -10.58 -24.27
CA ALA A 69 19.14 -11.58 -23.19
C ALA A 69 17.83 -11.41 -22.42
N SER A 70 17.22 -12.50 -21.98
CA SER A 70 16.01 -12.44 -21.17
C SER A 70 16.37 -12.45 -19.67
N LEU A 71 15.84 -11.50 -18.91
CA LEU A 71 15.99 -11.40 -17.46
C LEU A 71 14.66 -11.70 -16.79
N SER A 72 14.55 -12.85 -16.11
CA SER A 72 13.39 -13.23 -15.29
C SER A 72 13.62 -12.78 -13.85
N LEU A 73 12.68 -12.03 -13.30
CA LEU A 73 12.79 -11.46 -11.95
C LEU A 73 11.72 -12.00 -11.02
N SER A 74 12.08 -12.24 -9.78
CA SER A 74 11.15 -12.58 -8.70
C SER A 74 11.62 -11.96 -7.39
N ALA A 75 10.68 -11.66 -6.48
CA ALA A 75 10.99 -11.19 -5.15
C ALA A 75 10.32 -12.05 -4.09
N VAL A 76 11.00 -12.21 -2.95
CA VAL A 76 10.52 -12.97 -1.79
C VAL A 76 10.74 -12.15 -0.52
N PHE A 77 9.99 -12.45 0.52
CA PHE A 77 10.29 -11.92 1.85
C PHE A 77 11.47 -12.67 2.48
N THR A 78 12.31 -11.95 3.23
CA THR A 78 13.50 -12.55 3.87
C THR A 78 13.14 -13.60 4.92
N ALA A 79 12.05 -13.40 5.68
CA ALA A 79 11.71 -14.23 6.83
C ALA A 79 11.35 -15.69 6.46
N ASP A 80 10.55 -15.87 5.41
CA ASP A 80 9.94 -17.16 5.09
C ASP A 80 10.03 -17.54 3.61
N GLN A 81 10.78 -16.76 2.84
CA GLN A 81 10.99 -16.95 1.39
C GLN A 81 9.68 -16.98 0.57
N ARG A 82 8.56 -16.48 1.14
CA ARG A 82 7.29 -16.39 0.42
C ARG A 82 7.38 -15.42 -0.75
N PRO A 83 6.88 -15.80 -1.94
CA PRO A 83 6.86 -14.91 -3.10
C PRO A 83 5.99 -13.67 -2.85
N ILE A 84 6.51 -12.51 -3.23
CA ILE A 84 5.75 -11.26 -3.21
C ILE A 84 4.97 -11.17 -4.53
N ARG A 85 3.64 -11.27 -4.44
CA ARG A 85 2.76 -11.37 -5.61
C ARG A 85 2.14 -10.05 -6.07
N SER A 86 2.29 -8.98 -5.27
CA SER A 86 1.74 -7.66 -5.59
C SER A 86 2.47 -6.54 -4.88
N GLY A 87 2.32 -5.30 -5.37
CA GLY A 87 2.90 -4.11 -4.76
C GLY A 87 4.40 -3.94 -5.00
N LEU A 88 4.98 -4.69 -5.93
CA LEU A 88 6.36 -4.54 -6.37
C LEU A 88 6.49 -3.46 -7.45
N VAL A 89 7.60 -2.77 -7.41
CA VAL A 89 8.05 -1.88 -8.48
C VAL A 89 9.50 -2.23 -8.80
N TRP A 90 9.71 -2.75 -9.99
CA TRP A 90 11.03 -3.06 -10.52
C TRP A 90 11.59 -1.88 -11.29
N ARG A 91 12.86 -1.59 -11.10
CA ARG A 91 13.64 -0.62 -11.89
C ARG A 91 14.96 -1.26 -12.23
N ILE A 92 15.31 -1.25 -13.52
CA ILE A 92 16.55 -1.81 -14.00
C ILE A 92 17.39 -0.66 -14.57
N PHE A 93 18.61 -0.53 -14.07
CA PHE A 93 19.53 0.52 -14.46
C PHE A 93 20.74 -0.11 -15.16
N ALA A 94 21.09 0.39 -16.34
CA ALA A 94 22.34 0.06 -17.00
C ALA A 94 23.48 0.84 -16.34
N GLU A 95 24.60 0.15 -16.05
CA GLU A 95 25.79 0.79 -15.45
C GLU A 95 26.63 1.57 -16.45
N SER A 96 26.52 1.26 -17.73
CA SER A 96 27.19 1.95 -18.84
C SER A 96 26.48 3.24 -19.29
N GLY A 97 26.02 4.07 -18.34
CA GLY A 97 25.42 5.37 -18.64
C GLY A 97 26.46 6.41 -19.08
N VAL A 98 26.01 7.47 -19.76
CA VAL A 98 26.83 8.64 -20.09
C VAL A 98 27.30 9.26 -18.78
N GLU A 99 28.58 9.64 -18.67
CA GLU A 99 29.22 10.20 -17.47
C GLU A 99 29.21 9.29 -16.21
N GLY A 100 29.14 7.94 -16.39
CA GLY A 100 29.14 7.00 -15.26
C GLY A 100 27.88 7.02 -14.40
N ARG A 101 26.81 7.69 -14.83
CA ARG A 101 25.52 7.69 -14.12
C ARG A 101 24.65 6.52 -14.55
N PRO A 102 24.07 5.76 -13.61
CA PRO A 102 23.14 4.66 -13.95
C PRO A 102 21.94 5.18 -14.74
N ARG A 103 21.67 4.57 -15.90
CA ARG A 103 20.52 4.91 -16.78
C ARG A 103 19.38 3.92 -16.57
N LEU A 104 18.19 4.39 -16.23
CA LEU A 104 17.00 3.55 -16.18
C LEU A 104 16.67 3.02 -17.57
N VAL A 105 16.65 1.69 -17.74
CA VAL A 105 16.39 1.02 -19.02
C VAL A 105 15.08 0.27 -19.04
N ALA A 106 14.56 -0.15 -17.88
CA ALA A 106 13.26 -0.81 -17.79
C ALA A 106 12.59 -0.56 -16.42
N LYS A 107 11.26 -0.58 -16.42
CA LYS A 107 10.41 -0.51 -15.23
C LYS A 107 9.25 -1.50 -15.39
N SER A 108 8.88 -2.19 -14.31
CA SER A 108 7.73 -3.11 -14.27
C SER A 108 7.06 -3.10 -12.90
N THR A 109 5.76 -3.35 -12.87
CA THR A 109 4.97 -3.57 -11.65
C THR A 109 4.46 -5.00 -11.53
N ALA A 110 4.82 -5.87 -12.49
CA ALA A 110 4.47 -7.29 -12.44
C ALA A 110 5.19 -7.99 -11.27
N ALA A 111 4.57 -9.01 -10.71
CA ALA A 111 5.16 -9.78 -9.62
C ALA A 111 6.42 -10.53 -10.02
N ALA A 112 6.44 -11.04 -11.26
CA ALA A 112 7.55 -11.79 -11.84
C ALA A 112 7.73 -11.40 -13.31
N PRO A 113 8.32 -10.23 -13.61
CA PRO A 113 8.50 -9.80 -14.99
C PRO A 113 9.63 -10.57 -15.68
N VAL A 114 9.47 -10.75 -16.99
CA VAL A 114 10.55 -11.18 -17.89
C VAL A 114 10.86 -9.99 -18.80
N ILE A 115 12.11 -9.55 -18.80
CA ILE A 115 12.53 -8.32 -19.48
C ILE A 115 13.67 -8.67 -20.45
N SER A 116 13.52 -8.29 -21.72
CA SER A 116 14.56 -8.46 -22.74
C SER A 116 15.47 -7.23 -22.72
N LEU A 117 16.78 -7.47 -22.58
CA LEU A 117 17.82 -6.45 -22.50
C LEU A 117 19.02 -6.85 -23.36
N ALA A 118 19.79 -5.89 -23.84
CA ALA A 118 21.08 -6.16 -24.47
C ALA A 118 22.05 -6.81 -23.46
N PRO A 119 23.05 -7.58 -23.93
CA PRO A 119 24.14 -8.02 -23.05
C PRO A 119 24.82 -6.84 -22.37
N GLY A 120 25.13 -6.97 -21.07
CA GLY A 120 25.68 -5.88 -20.29
C GLY A 120 25.51 -6.05 -18.79
N THR A 121 25.97 -5.07 -18.03
CA THR A 121 25.84 -5.05 -16.56
C THR A 121 24.74 -4.09 -16.13
N TYR A 122 23.88 -4.58 -15.25
CA TYR A 122 22.69 -3.89 -14.77
C TYR A 122 22.57 -3.93 -13.26
N THR A 123 22.03 -2.88 -12.67
CA THR A 123 21.55 -2.90 -11.30
C THR A 123 20.04 -3.06 -11.31
N VAL A 124 19.57 -4.20 -10.77
CA VAL A 124 18.16 -4.51 -10.58
C VAL A 124 17.73 -4.03 -9.21
N HIS A 125 16.74 -3.15 -9.14
CA HIS A 125 16.15 -2.64 -7.91
C HIS A 125 14.68 -3.08 -7.84
N ALA A 126 14.33 -3.77 -6.75
CA ALA A 126 12.95 -4.14 -6.42
C ALA A 126 12.50 -3.33 -5.20
N ALA A 127 11.41 -2.58 -5.34
CA ALA A 127 10.80 -1.83 -4.24
C ALA A 127 9.44 -2.44 -3.87
N TYR A 128 9.18 -2.54 -2.57
CA TYR A 128 7.91 -2.93 -1.96
C TYR A 128 7.50 -1.83 -0.97
N GLY A 129 6.88 -0.77 -1.50
CA GLY A 129 6.66 0.47 -0.75
C GLY A 129 7.99 1.13 -0.39
N PHE A 130 8.25 1.33 0.90
CA PHE A 130 9.50 1.90 1.41
C PHE A 130 10.61 0.84 1.59
N ALA A 131 10.27 -0.45 1.64
CA ALA A 131 11.25 -1.53 1.65
C ALA A 131 11.78 -1.79 0.24
N SER A 132 13.06 -2.11 0.11
CA SER A 132 13.66 -2.40 -1.19
C SER A 132 14.87 -3.32 -1.08
N ALA A 133 15.21 -3.95 -2.22
CA ALA A 133 16.45 -4.69 -2.40
C ALA A 133 17.03 -4.36 -3.76
N SER A 134 18.37 -4.41 -3.87
CA SER A 134 19.08 -4.19 -5.13
C SER A 134 20.10 -5.30 -5.35
N ARG A 135 20.30 -5.67 -6.61
CA ARG A 135 21.31 -6.65 -7.02
C ARG A 135 21.93 -6.23 -8.34
N ARG A 136 23.25 -6.39 -8.44
CA ARG A 136 23.98 -6.25 -9.68
C ARG A 136 23.94 -7.56 -10.46
N VAL A 137 23.62 -7.50 -11.76
CA VAL A 137 23.43 -8.64 -12.65
C VAL A 137 24.18 -8.38 -13.95
N THR A 138 24.95 -9.37 -14.43
CA THR A 138 25.61 -9.30 -15.74
C THR A 138 24.93 -10.29 -16.69
N LEU A 139 24.43 -9.76 -17.80
CA LEU A 139 23.80 -10.53 -18.87
C LEU A 139 24.81 -10.73 -20.01
N SER A 140 25.15 -11.98 -20.31
CA SER A 140 26.13 -12.34 -21.35
C SER A 140 25.51 -12.95 -22.60
N GLY A 141 24.17 -12.96 -22.72
CA GLY A 141 23.39 -13.65 -23.73
C GLY A 141 22.64 -14.85 -23.14
N GLY A 142 21.48 -15.15 -23.69
CA GLY A 142 20.59 -16.18 -23.17
C GLY A 142 19.69 -15.68 -22.03
N GLY A 143 19.19 -16.60 -21.17
CA GLY A 143 18.29 -16.29 -20.07
C GLY A 143 19.01 -16.24 -18.73
N SER A 144 18.67 -15.25 -17.89
CA SER A 144 19.07 -15.16 -16.48
C SER A 144 17.84 -15.08 -15.59
N SER A 145 17.88 -15.70 -14.42
CA SER A 145 16.80 -15.63 -13.43
C SER A 145 17.34 -15.13 -12.09
N GLU A 146 16.75 -14.03 -11.60
CA GLU A 146 17.17 -13.39 -10.37
C GLU A 146 16.04 -13.35 -9.35
N ARG A 147 16.39 -13.71 -8.12
CA ARG A 147 15.48 -13.66 -6.98
C ARG A 147 16.02 -12.67 -5.94
N LEU A 148 15.25 -11.63 -5.64
CA LEU A 148 15.61 -10.63 -4.65
C LEU A 148 14.84 -10.89 -3.35
N ALA A 149 15.54 -10.92 -2.23
CA ALA A 149 14.94 -11.00 -0.91
C ALA A 149 14.72 -9.59 -0.35
N ILE A 150 13.47 -9.24 -0.03
CA ILE A 150 13.09 -7.94 0.50
C ILE A 150 12.79 -8.08 2.00
N ASN A 151 13.48 -7.28 2.80
CA ASN A 151 13.29 -7.22 4.24
C ASN A 151 12.24 -6.15 4.57
N GLY A 152 10.96 -6.50 4.49
CA GLY A 152 9.87 -5.58 4.73
C GLY A 152 8.55 -6.28 4.99
N GLY A 153 7.65 -5.56 5.66
CA GLY A 153 6.30 -5.97 5.96
C GLY A 153 5.30 -4.87 5.62
N ALA A 154 4.12 -4.95 6.22
CA ALA A 154 3.09 -3.95 6.06
C ALA A 154 2.46 -3.58 7.40
N LEU A 155 1.99 -2.35 7.50
CA LEU A 155 1.30 -1.79 8.65
C LEU A 155 -0.07 -1.29 8.20
N LYS A 156 -1.12 -1.58 9.00
CA LYS A 156 -2.46 -1.05 8.83
C LYS A 156 -2.97 -0.53 10.16
N LEU A 157 -3.35 0.74 10.19
CA LEU A 157 -3.70 1.45 11.41
C LEU A 157 -5.19 1.76 11.46
N SER A 158 -5.75 1.66 12.65
CA SER A 158 -7.11 2.09 12.98
C SER A 158 -7.11 2.76 14.36
N GLY A 159 -8.23 3.37 14.73
CA GLY A 159 -8.38 3.96 16.06
C GLY A 159 -9.72 3.61 16.68
N ALA A 160 -9.78 3.60 18.00
CA ALA A 160 -10.98 3.37 18.78
C ALA A 160 -11.01 4.25 20.04
N ILE A 161 -12.18 4.37 20.64
CA ILE A 161 -12.38 4.89 22.00
C ILE A 161 -13.06 3.76 22.78
N GLY A 162 -12.33 3.15 23.71
CA GLY A 162 -12.78 1.87 24.30
C GLY A 162 -12.98 0.82 23.19
N ASP A 163 -14.21 0.26 23.10
CA ASP A 163 -14.60 -0.74 22.09
C ASP A 163 -15.23 -0.11 20.82
N LEU A 164 -15.42 1.21 20.79
CA LEU A 164 -16.07 1.89 19.66
C LEU A 164 -15.05 2.35 18.64
N PRO A 165 -15.12 1.87 17.37
CA PRO A 165 -14.20 2.31 16.33
C PRO A 165 -14.42 3.78 15.97
N ILE A 166 -13.33 4.52 15.79
CA ILE A 166 -13.35 5.88 15.28
C ILE A 166 -13.45 5.85 13.75
N SER A 167 -14.31 6.71 13.21
CA SER A 167 -14.46 6.86 11.76
C SER A 167 -13.14 7.22 11.08
N PRO A 168 -12.73 6.51 9.99
CA PRO A 168 -11.44 6.69 9.33
C PRO A 168 -11.13 8.12 8.88
N ASN A 169 -12.14 8.90 8.50
CA ASN A 169 -11.98 10.28 8.04
C ASN A 169 -11.69 11.28 9.19
N ARG A 170 -11.82 10.85 10.45
CA ARG A 170 -11.50 11.64 11.63
C ARG A 170 -10.14 11.32 12.26
N LEU A 171 -9.40 10.38 11.66
CA LEU A 171 -8.10 9.91 12.10
C LEU A 171 -7.02 10.22 11.08
N THR A 172 -5.88 10.66 11.59
CA THR A 172 -4.66 10.84 10.81
C THR A 172 -3.50 10.25 11.58
N PHE A 173 -2.59 9.57 10.87
CA PHE A 173 -1.40 9.00 11.49
C PHE A 173 -0.14 9.60 10.87
N SER A 174 0.88 9.77 11.71
CA SER A 174 2.25 10.04 11.29
C SER A 174 3.15 8.90 11.76
N ILE A 175 4.05 8.46 10.89
CA ILE A 175 4.94 7.32 11.12
C ILE A 175 6.37 7.86 11.17
N PHE A 176 7.06 7.55 12.24
CA PHE A 176 8.43 7.98 12.47
C PHE A 176 9.36 6.78 12.66
N LEU A 177 10.60 6.94 12.23
CA LEU A 177 11.68 6.04 12.58
C LEU A 177 12.47 6.66 13.74
N PRO A 178 12.48 6.05 14.93
CA PRO A 178 13.25 6.55 16.07
C PRO A 178 14.74 6.68 15.73
N VAL A 179 15.39 7.73 16.22
CA VAL A 179 16.82 7.98 16.04
C VAL A 179 17.45 8.28 17.40
N GLY A 180 18.27 7.36 17.90
CA GLY A 180 18.82 7.47 19.25
C GLY A 180 17.70 7.46 20.31
N ASN A 181 17.63 8.50 21.14
CA ASN A 181 16.60 8.66 22.16
C ASN A 181 15.38 9.48 21.67
N ASP A 182 15.38 9.93 20.42
CA ASP A 182 14.27 10.67 19.84
C ASP A 182 13.32 9.71 19.10
N SER A 183 12.12 9.53 19.65
CA SER A 183 11.08 8.68 19.07
C SER A 183 10.49 9.26 17.77
N GLU A 184 10.43 10.58 17.63
CA GLU A 184 9.97 11.30 16.44
C GLU A 184 11.15 11.73 15.52
N GLY A 185 12.31 11.03 15.61
CA GLY A 185 13.56 11.44 14.99
C GLY A 185 13.51 11.65 13.48
N ARG A 186 13.00 10.67 12.70
CA ARG A 186 12.85 10.80 11.25
C ARG A 186 11.43 10.47 10.79
N THR A 187 10.76 11.43 10.20
CA THR A 187 9.46 11.21 9.57
C THR A 187 9.60 10.28 8.37
N VAL A 188 8.87 9.17 8.39
CA VAL A 188 8.76 8.23 7.25
C VAL A 188 7.58 8.62 6.38
N MET A 189 6.43 8.87 6.99
CA MET A 189 5.21 9.27 6.31
C MET A 189 4.30 10.07 7.25
N SER A 190 3.66 11.11 6.73
CA SER A 190 2.65 11.90 7.42
C SER A 190 1.31 11.81 6.71
N ASN A 191 0.24 12.19 7.39
CA ASN A 191 -1.12 12.22 6.86
C ASN A 191 -1.61 10.86 6.31
N VAL A 192 -1.18 9.77 6.97
CA VAL A 192 -1.64 8.41 6.66
C VAL A 192 -3.10 8.27 7.13
N LYS A 193 -3.96 7.75 6.27
CA LYS A 193 -5.37 7.54 6.60
C LYS A 193 -5.55 6.20 7.31
N ALA A 194 -6.54 6.14 8.19
CA ALA A 194 -6.93 4.89 8.82
C ALA A 194 -7.37 3.85 7.76
N GLY A 195 -6.87 2.63 7.91
CA GLY A 195 -7.15 1.53 6.98
C GLY A 195 -6.19 1.41 5.80
N ASP A 196 -5.35 2.42 5.53
CA ASP A 196 -4.32 2.31 4.48
C ASP A 196 -3.28 1.25 4.83
N VAL A 197 -2.83 0.51 3.82
CA VAL A 197 -1.75 -0.48 3.97
C VAL A 197 -0.42 0.15 3.57
N ILE A 198 0.42 0.41 4.56
CA ILE A 198 1.73 1.02 4.40
C ILE A 198 2.80 -0.07 4.42
N ARG A 199 3.57 -0.19 3.34
CA ARG A 199 4.66 -1.17 3.21
C ARG A 199 5.96 -0.54 3.66
N LEU A 200 6.57 -1.12 4.70
CA LEU A 200 7.74 -0.57 5.39
C LEU A 200 8.87 -1.59 5.47
N PRO A 201 10.13 -1.16 5.55
CA PRO A 201 11.21 -2.04 6.02
C PRO A 201 10.89 -2.68 7.37
N GLU A 202 11.51 -3.82 7.66
CA GLU A 202 11.52 -4.36 9.02
C GLU A 202 12.09 -3.31 9.99
N GLY A 203 11.47 -3.19 11.16
CA GLY A 203 11.95 -2.27 12.20
C GLY A 203 10.89 -1.86 13.19
N ASN A 204 11.32 -1.05 14.16
CA ASN A 204 10.44 -0.41 15.13
C ASN A 204 10.08 0.98 14.64
N TYR A 205 8.81 1.34 14.75
CA TYR A 205 8.28 2.63 14.31
C TYR A 205 7.51 3.27 15.44
N HIS A 206 7.69 4.58 15.59
CA HIS A 206 6.88 5.41 16.47
C HIS A 206 5.70 5.97 15.67
N ILE A 207 4.49 5.74 16.15
CA ILE A 207 3.26 6.15 15.50
C ILE A 207 2.58 7.21 16.34
N VAL A 208 2.29 8.33 15.72
CA VAL A 208 1.47 9.40 16.29
C VAL A 208 0.11 9.38 15.62
N SER A 209 -0.92 9.12 16.40
CA SER A 209 -2.32 9.10 15.96
C SER A 209 -3.01 10.37 16.43
N THR A 210 -3.62 11.11 15.52
CA THR A 210 -4.39 12.31 15.80
C THR A 210 -5.86 12.08 15.49
N TYR A 211 -6.72 12.30 16.48
CA TYR A 211 -8.17 12.24 16.37
C TYR A 211 -8.77 13.63 16.35
N GLY A 212 -9.40 14.01 15.24
CA GLY A 212 -9.86 15.37 15.03
C GLY A 212 -8.71 16.35 14.75
N GLU A 213 -8.91 17.63 15.14
CA GLU A 213 -8.00 18.72 14.78
C GLU A 213 -7.44 19.48 16.00
N SER A 214 -7.54 18.89 17.20
CA SER A 214 -7.10 19.54 18.43
C SER A 214 -6.00 18.73 19.13
N ASN A 215 -6.16 18.41 20.40
CA ASN A 215 -5.15 17.78 21.24
C ASN A 215 -5.38 16.29 21.52
N ALA A 216 -6.36 15.65 20.85
CA ALA A 216 -6.62 14.22 21.03
C ALA A 216 -5.58 13.38 20.24
N ILE A 217 -4.36 13.35 20.78
CA ILE A 217 -3.19 12.71 20.18
C ILE A 217 -2.77 11.52 21.05
N MET A 218 -2.53 10.37 20.39
CA MET A 218 -1.99 9.16 21.03
C MET A 218 -0.70 8.72 20.33
N ARG A 219 0.21 8.17 21.11
CA ARG A 219 1.51 7.67 20.63
C ARG A 219 1.65 6.20 20.96
N VAL A 220 2.18 5.40 20.04
CA VAL A 220 2.42 3.97 20.21
C VAL A 220 3.62 3.54 19.40
N ASP A 221 4.42 2.64 19.95
CA ASP A 221 5.53 2.00 19.24
C ASP A 221 5.07 0.67 18.69
N LEU A 222 5.32 0.44 17.40
CA LEU A 222 4.93 -0.77 16.69
C LEU A 222 6.12 -1.38 15.96
N LYS A 223 6.18 -2.71 15.94
CA LYS A 223 7.16 -3.45 15.17
C LYS A 223 6.57 -3.94 13.85
N VAL A 224 7.29 -3.74 12.77
CA VAL A 224 6.99 -4.31 11.46
C VAL A 224 7.91 -5.51 11.24
N ASP A 225 7.31 -6.69 11.10
CA ASP A 225 8.03 -7.93 10.80
C ASP A 225 7.98 -8.25 9.30
N PRO A 226 9.04 -8.86 8.73
CA PRO A 226 9.09 -9.19 7.31
C PRO A 226 7.98 -10.16 6.91
N GLY A 227 7.37 -9.89 5.76
CA GLY A 227 6.33 -10.75 5.19
C GLY A 227 5.00 -10.76 5.96
N ARG A 228 4.84 -9.91 6.96
CA ARG A 228 3.62 -9.83 7.78
C ARG A 228 2.89 -8.49 7.59
N LEU A 229 1.57 -8.55 7.72
CA LEU A 229 0.73 -7.38 7.94
C LEU A 229 0.52 -7.23 9.44
N THR A 230 1.02 -6.14 10.02
CA THR A 230 0.73 -5.73 11.39
C THR A 230 -0.51 -4.85 11.36
N GLU A 231 -1.61 -5.31 11.94
CA GLU A 231 -2.81 -4.50 12.15
C GLU A 231 -2.82 -4.01 13.60
N ALA A 232 -2.96 -2.69 13.79
CA ALA A 232 -2.98 -2.09 15.11
C ALA A 232 -4.12 -1.09 15.25
N THR A 233 -4.81 -1.16 16.38
CA THR A 233 -5.84 -0.21 16.78
C THR A 233 -5.29 0.68 17.89
N VAL A 234 -5.23 1.99 17.64
CA VAL A 234 -4.80 2.97 18.63
C VAL A 234 -6.01 3.43 19.44
N ASN A 235 -6.00 3.17 20.76
CA ASN A 235 -7.06 3.60 21.65
C ASN A 235 -6.85 5.04 22.07
N HIS A 236 -7.80 5.92 21.69
CA HIS A 236 -7.85 7.31 22.10
C HIS A 236 -8.66 7.47 23.38
N ARG A 237 -8.21 8.38 24.23
CA ARG A 237 -8.96 8.86 25.40
C ARG A 237 -9.42 10.28 25.09
N ALA A 238 -10.59 10.40 24.47
CA ALA A 238 -11.10 11.67 23.94
C ALA A 238 -12.62 11.63 23.80
N ALA A 239 -13.22 12.82 23.65
CA ALA A 239 -14.63 12.96 23.29
C ALA A 239 -14.83 14.21 22.41
N THR A 240 -15.94 14.25 21.69
CA THR A 240 -16.37 15.43 20.93
C THR A 240 -17.34 16.24 21.77
N VAL A 241 -17.06 17.51 21.94
CA VAL A 241 -17.95 18.46 22.63
C VAL A 241 -18.52 19.46 21.65
N THR A 242 -19.81 19.81 21.80
CA THR A 242 -20.46 20.89 21.07
C THR A 242 -20.53 22.10 22.00
N LEU A 243 -19.96 23.23 21.59
CA LEU A 243 -19.94 24.46 22.40
C LEU A 243 -21.18 25.29 22.06
N LYS A 244 -21.82 25.85 23.09
CA LYS A 244 -23.01 26.70 22.95
C LYS A 244 -22.91 27.87 23.92
N LEU A 245 -23.20 29.07 23.45
CA LEU A 245 -23.50 30.22 24.34
C LEU A 245 -25.00 30.36 24.40
N VAL A 246 -25.59 30.30 25.60
CA VAL A 246 -27.05 30.33 25.81
C VAL A 246 -27.42 31.30 26.92
N ALA A 247 -28.62 31.89 26.88
CA ALA A 247 -29.12 32.76 27.94
C ALA A 247 -29.53 31.97 29.19
N ALA A 248 -30.06 30.76 29.01
CA ALA A 248 -30.53 29.89 30.09
C ALA A 248 -30.27 28.39 29.67
N PRO A 249 -30.26 27.47 30.65
CA PRO A 249 -30.07 26.05 30.37
C PRO A 249 -31.05 25.52 29.32
N GLY A 250 -30.54 24.83 28.27
CA GLY A 250 -31.35 24.34 27.16
C GLY A 250 -31.88 25.44 26.22
N GLY A 251 -31.45 26.66 26.38
CA GLY A 251 -31.89 27.80 25.55
C GLY A 251 -31.29 27.76 24.14
N GLU A 252 -31.78 28.67 23.29
CA GLU A 252 -31.26 28.85 21.94
C GLU A 252 -29.83 29.39 21.98
N ALA A 253 -28.96 28.86 21.15
CA ALA A 253 -27.56 29.24 21.07
C ALA A 253 -27.37 30.53 20.27
N PHE A 254 -26.55 31.43 20.76
CA PHE A 254 -26.22 32.69 20.08
C PHE A 254 -25.34 32.44 18.86
N ALA A 255 -25.81 32.81 17.67
CA ALA A 255 -25.04 32.74 16.44
C ALA A 255 -23.86 33.72 16.46
N GLY A 256 -22.81 33.42 15.69
CA GLY A 256 -21.66 34.33 15.58
C GLY A 256 -20.79 34.43 16.83
N THR A 257 -20.95 33.53 17.79
CA THR A 257 -20.12 33.46 18.99
C THR A 257 -18.73 32.93 18.65
N ALA A 258 -17.67 33.58 19.11
CA ALA A 258 -16.30 33.11 19.04
C ALA A 258 -15.94 32.37 20.33
N PHE A 259 -15.52 31.11 20.20
CA PHE A 259 -15.10 30.25 21.30
C PHE A 259 -13.60 30.03 21.27
N SER A 260 -12.96 30.10 22.42
CA SER A 260 -11.59 29.68 22.66
C SER A 260 -11.59 28.60 23.75
N VAL A 261 -11.06 27.40 23.44
CA VAL A 261 -10.89 26.32 24.42
C VAL A 261 -9.46 26.33 24.90
N LEU A 262 -9.26 26.37 26.22
CA LEU A 262 -7.96 26.45 26.84
C LEU A 262 -7.72 25.29 27.80
N THR A 263 -6.44 24.97 28.02
CA THR A 263 -6.01 24.12 29.13
C THR A 263 -6.22 24.87 30.46
N PRO A 264 -6.19 24.19 31.62
CA PRO A 264 -6.17 24.86 32.93
C PRO A 264 -4.98 25.81 33.10
N GLY A 265 -3.89 25.59 32.39
CA GLY A 265 -2.70 26.46 32.35
C GLY A 265 -2.85 27.73 31.52
N GLY A 266 -3.96 27.88 30.78
CA GLY A 266 -4.24 29.05 29.94
C GLY A 266 -3.79 28.90 28.46
N ASP A 267 -3.23 27.76 28.06
CA ASP A 267 -2.84 27.53 26.65
C ASP A 267 -4.07 27.30 25.78
N VAL A 268 -4.16 28.01 24.66
CA VAL A 268 -5.25 27.85 23.70
C VAL A 268 -5.07 26.56 22.91
N ILE A 269 -6.04 25.64 23.02
CA ILE A 269 -6.09 24.36 22.31
C ILE A 269 -6.79 24.51 20.97
N ARG A 270 -7.94 25.23 20.96
CA ARG A 270 -8.76 25.39 19.75
C ARG A 270 -9.56 26.68 19.80
N GLU A 271 -9.70 27.31 18.66
CA GLU A 271 -10.63 28.39 18.43
C GLU A 271 -11.67 27.95 17.40
N ALA A 272 -12.92 28.37 17.59
CA ALA A 272 -14.04 28.06 16.71
C ALA A 272 -15.07 29.19 16.75
N ILE A 273 -15.79 29.42 15.66
CA ILE A 273 -16.83 30.42 15.53
C ILE A 273 -18.12 29.77 15.06
N GLY A 274 -19.24 30.09 15.68
CA GLY A 274 -20.55 29.56 15.26
C GLY A 274 -21.53 29.46 16.44
N ALA A 275 -22.75 28.98 16.18
CA ALA A 275 -23.73 28.68 17.22
C ALA A 275 -23.45 27.33 17.92
N PHE A 276 -22.97 26.34 17.15
CA PHE A 276 -22.77 24.94 17.57
C PHE A 276 -21.43 24.36 17.06
N PRO A 277 -20.28 25.02 17.28
CA PRO A 277 -19.03 24.43 16.85
C PRO A 277 -18.71 23.17 17.66
N THR A 278 -18.21 22.13 16.98
CA THR A 278 -17.79 20.89 17.59
C THR A 278 -16.26 20.84 17.68
N VAL A 279 -15.76 20.39 18.83
CA VAL A 279 -14.33 20.25 19.09
C VAL A 279 -14.06 18.87 19.68
N THR A 280 -13.08 18.15 19.11
CA THR A 280 -12.62 16.88 19.66
C THR A 280 -11.45 17.16 20.60
N LEU A 281 -11.60 16.80 21.88
CA LEU A 281 -10.62 17.05 22.92
C LEU A 281 -10.17 15.74 23.58
N ALA A 282 -8.92 15.69 24.00
CA ALA A 282 -8.45 14.65 24.90
C ALA A 282 -9.21 14.66 26.22
N GLU A 283 -9.27 13.55 26.93
CA GLU A 283 -9.79 13.50 28.29
C GLU A 283 -8.99 14.44 29.19
N GLY A 284 -9.70 15.27 29.96
CA GLY A 284 -9.07 16.27 30.83
C GLY A 284 -10.01 17.40 31.23
N GLU A 285 -9.44 18.39 31.92
CA GLU A 285 -10.12 19.61 32.34
C GLU A 285 -9.79 20.76 31.38
N TYR A 286 -10.76 21.59 31.08
CA TYR A 286 -10.65 22.69 30.12
C TYR A 286 -11.46 23.90 30.58
N THR A 287 -11.05 25.07 30.08
CA THR A 287 -11.80 26.30 30.19
C THR A 287 -12.25 26.73 28.80
N VAL A 288 -13.52 27.00 28.59
CA VAL A 288 -14.03 27.65 27.38
C VAL A 288 -14.33 29.12 27.65
N ILE A 289 -13.83 29.97 26.75
CA ILE A 289 -14.13 31.41 26.71
C ILE A 289 -15.00 31.65 25.48
N ALA A 290 -16.21 32.19 25.70
CA ALA A 290 -17.13 32.61 24.64
C ALA A 290 -17.14 34.12 24.54
N ARG A 291 -16.95 34.68 23.35
CA ARG A 291 -17.03 36.11 23.06
C ARG A 291 -18.20 36.37 22.10
N HIS A 292 -19.11 37.23 22.52
CA HIS A 292 -20.28 37.59 21.74
C HIS A 292 -20.65 39.05 22.04
N ASP A 293 -20.85 39.86 20.99
CA ASP A 293 -21.22 41.28 21.08
C ASP A 293 -20.37 42.11 22.06
N GLY A 294 -19.05 41.88 22.05
CA GLY A 294 -18.08 42.57 22.90
C GLY A 294 -18.04 42.08 24.35
N ARG A 295 -18.90 41.15 24.73
CA ARG A 295 -18.92 40.54 26.09
C ARG A 295 -18.16 39.22 26.09
N VAL A 296 -17.62 38.84 27.26
CA VAL A 296 -16.82 37.65 27.48
C VAL A 296 -17.48 36.80 28.57
N TYR A 297 -17.66 35.52 28.26
CA TYR A 297 -18.24 34.55 29.18
C TYR A 297 -17.30 33.37 29.32
N THR A 298 -17.18 32.79 30.50
CA THR A 298 -16.23 31.71 30.77
C THR A 298 -16.92 30.57 31.49
N ARG A 299 -16.54 29.33 31.15
CA ARG A 299 -16.97 28.12 31.83
C ARG A 299 -15.86 27.09 31.88
N GLU A 300 -15.64 26.51 33.06
CA GLU A 300 -14.82 25.30 33.21
C GLU A 300 -15.66 24.07 32.95
N PHE A 301 -15.04 23.06 32.32
CA PHE A 301 -15.67 21.76 32.04
C PHE A 301 -14.65 20.66 31.98
N LYS A 302 -15.11 19.40 32.19
CA LYS A 302 -14.30 18.21 32.12
C LYS A 302 -14.69 17.39 30.89
N VAL A 303 -13.74 16.85 30.14
CA VAL A 303 -13.94 15.88 29.05
C VAL A 303 -13.68 14.48 29.59
N GLU A 304 -14.64 13.61 29.43
CA GLU A 304 -14.55 12.19 29.78
C GLU A 304 -14.52 11.34 28.49
N SER A 305 -13.63 10.37 28.45
CA SER A 305 -13.42 9.55 27.27
C SER A 305 -14.70 8.84 26.80
N GLY A 306 -15.06 8.99 25.52
CA GLY A 306 -16.24 8.37 24.91
C GLY A 306 -17.58 9.02 25.25
N LEU A 307 -17.59 10.10 26.03
CA LEU A 307 -18.80 10.83 26.42
C LEU A 307 -18.93 12.13 25.63
N ASP A 308 -19.51 12.03 24.43
CA ASP A 308 -19.84 13.21 23.64
C ASP A 308 -20.98 13.99 24.27
N ARG A 309 -20.83 15.32 24.41
CA ARG A 309 -21.83 16.17 25.06
C ARG A 309 -21.77 17.62 24.63
N ASP A 310 -22.86 18.34 24.94
CA ASP A 310 -22.95 19.79 24.79
C ASP A 310 -22.35 20.51 26.02
N ILE A 311 -21.60 21.56 25.76
CA ILE A 311 -21.06 22.46 26.79
C ILE A 311 -21.74 23.83 26.64
N GLU A 312 -22.66 24.13 27.52
CA GLU A 312 -23.38 25.38 27.52
C GLU A 312 -22.63 26.43 28.36
N VAL A 313 -22.20 27.50 27.73
CA VAL A 313 -21.72 28.71 28.41
C VAL A 313 -22.91 29.64 28.64
N PHE A 314 -23.05 30.19 29.83
CA PHE A 314 -24.20 31.03 30.14
C PHE A 314 -23.87 32.51 29.96
N ALA A 315 -24.67 33.18 29.12
CA ALA A 315 -24.61 34.64 28.93
C ALA A 315 -25.33 35.36 30.11
N LYS A 316 -24.78 35.21 31.32
CA LYS A 316 -25.29 35.94 32.46
C LYS A 316 -24.57 37.30 32.54
N ASP A 317 -25.34 38.37 32.71
CA ASP A 317 -24.79 39.68 33.09
C ASP A 317 -24.11 39.51 34.44
N SER A 318 -22.82 39.85 34.52
CA SER A 318 -22.03 39.90 35.76
C SER A 318 -22.38 41.18 36.53
#